data_f0a3f8a16e15d4b1437f33ff9b487746
#
_entry.id   f0a3f8a16e15d4b1437f33ff9b487746
#
_cell.length_a   1.000
_cell.length_b   1.000
_cell.length_c   1.000
_cell.angle_alpha   90.00
_cell.angle_beta   90.00
_cell.angle_gamma   90.00
#
_symmetry.space_group_name_H-M   'P 1'
#
loop_
_entity.id
_entity.type
_entity.pdbx_description
1 polymer ?
#
loop_
_entity_poly.entity_id
_entity_poly.type
_entity_poly.pdbx_seq_one_letter_code
_entity_poly.pdbx_strand_id
1 'polypeptide(L)'
;MSLSTSTTILHVRTTTRTSPAAILAESAGAARAIAAVPGLIWKVWILDEAASELGGVYLFASRAQAQAYVDGPILEHLRHDPRVLRVTHRMWDTHALSALTRAPEAVPEVAAAIAKEVA
;
A
#
# COMPACT_ATOMS: atom_id res chain seq x y z
N MET A 1 3.01 25.40 12.06
CA MET A 1 2.46 24.71 10.91
C MET A 1 3.15 23.38 10.71
N SER A 2 2.40 22.35 10.57
CA SER A 2 2.97 21.05 10.36
C SER A 2 3.22 20.82 8.88
N LEU A 3 4.45 20.49 8.53
CA LEU A 3 4.82 20.02 7.20
C LEU A 3 4.93 18.51 7.16
N SER A 4 4.55 17.86 8.26
CA SER A 4 4.74 16.43 8.45
C SER A 4 3.59 15.60 7.90
N THR A 5 2.68 16.20 7.15
CA THR A 5 1.49 15.53 6.65
C THR A 5 1.70 14.88 5.29
N SER A 6 2.93 14.55 4.96
CA SER A 6 3.17 13.77 3.75
C SER A 6 2.51 12.41 3.89
N THR A 7 1.93 11.95 2.81
CA THR A 7 1.43 10.58 2.72
C THR A 7 2.60 9.59 2.74
N THR A 8 2.29 8.33 2.94
CA THR A 8 3.30 7.27 3.06
C THR A 8 3.00 6.16 2.08
N ILE A 9 4.01 5.77 1.31
CA ILE A 9 3.95 4.55 0.50
C ILE A 9 4.40 3.40 1.38
N LEU A 10 3.60 2.33 1.40
CA LEU A 10 3.97 1.06 2.00
C LEU A 10 4.04 0.00 0.90
N HIS A 11 5.16 -0.69 0.82
CA HIS A 11 5.30 -1.84 -0.06
C HIS A 11 5.36 -3.11 0.79
N VAL A 12 4.43 -4.03 0.58
CA VAL A 12 4.42 -5.35 1.21
C VAL A 12 4.77 -6.37 0.14
N ARG A 13 5.75 -7.22 0.45
CA ARG A 13 6.22 -8.24 -0.46
C ARG A 13 6.08 -9.60 0.21
N THR A 14 5.35 -10.50 -0.43
CA THR A 14 5.04 -11.81 0.10
C THR A 14 5.61 -12.87 -0.83
N THR A 15 6.50 -13.70 -0.32
CA THR A 15 7.03 -14.87 -1.05
C THR A 15 6.18 -16.08 -0.68
N THR A 16 5.76 -16.85 -1.68
CA THR A 16 4.82 -17.95 -1.46
C THR A 16 5.43 -19.28 -1.82
N ARG A 17 4.87 -20.35 -1.21
CA ARG A 17 5.24 -21.74 -1.49
C ARG A 17 4.41 -22.33 -2.63
N THR A 18 3.25 -21.73 -2.89
CA THR A 18 2.30 -22.15 -3.91
C THR A 18 2.11 -21.01 -4.90
N SER A 19 1.32 -21.20 -5.94
CA SER A 19 1.06 -20.16 -6.93
C SER A 19 0.51 -18.90 -6.28
N PRO A 20 1.20 -17.75 -6.39
CA PRO A 20 0.67 -16.51 -5.87
C PRO A 20 -0.58 -16.04 -6.62
N ALA A 21 -0.71 -16.32 -7.90
CA ALA A 21 -1.92 -16.01 -8.66
C ALA A 21 -3.14 -16.75 -8.08
N ALA A 22 -2.97 -18.00 -7.66
CA ALA A 22 -4.06 -18.77 -7.05
C ALA A 22 -4.48 -18.16 -5.71
N ILE A 23 -3.53 -17.68 -4.92
CA ILE A 23 -3.84 -16.99 -3.66
C ILE A 23 -4.60 -15.70 -3.93
N LEU A 24 -4.17 -14.90 -4.90
CA LEU A 24 -4.87 -13.67 -5.26
C LEU A 24 -6.29 -13.91 -5.76
N ALA A 25 -6.51 -15.01 -6.44
CA ALA A 25 -7.85 -15.38 -6.92
C ALA A 25 -8.86 -15.56 -5.77
N GLU A 26 -8.38 -15.86 -4.56
CA GLU A 26 -9.19 -16.05 -3.36
C GLU A 26 -9.25 -14.81 -2.48
N SER A 27 -8.65 -13.70 -2.89
CA SER A 27 -8.38 -12.58 -1.99
C SER A 27 -9.42 -11.47 -2.02
N ALA A 28 -10.58 -11.66 -2.65
CA ALA A 28 -11.61 -10.62 -2.71
C ALA A 28 -12.10 -10.19 -1.31
N GLY A 29 -12.23 -11.15 -0.39
CA GLY A 29 -12.59 -10.83 0.99
C GLY A 29 -11.55 -10.01 1.71
N ALA A 30 -10.27 -10.37 1.53
CA ALA A 30 -9.16 -9.60 2.07
C ALA A 30 -9.12 -8.20 1.48
N ALA A 31 -9.39 -8.07 0.18
CA ALA A 31 -9.43 -6.77 -0.48
C ALA A 31 -10.48 -5.85 0.15
N ARG A 32 -11.65 -6.38 0.45
CA ARG A 32 -12.71 -5.60 1.12
C ARG A 32 -12.30 -5.17 2.53
N ALA A 33 -11.65 -6.07 3.28
CA ALA A 33 -11.16 -5.74 4.62
C ALA A 33 -10.06 -4.67 4.55
N ILE A 34 -9.16 -4.76 3.58
CA ILE A 34 -8.09 -3.80 3.40
C ILE A 34 -8.67 -2.43 3.01
N ALA A 35 -9.69 -2.40 2.17
CA ALA A 35 -10.34 -1.15 1.76
C ALA A 35 -10.92 -0.38 2.95
N ALA A 36 -11.24 -1.07 4.05
CA ALA A 36 -11.78 -0.45 5.26
C ALA A 36 -10.71 -0.03 6.28
N VAL A 37 -9.44 -0.25 5.99
CA VAL A 37 -8.35 0.08 6.92
C VAL A 37 -8.23 1.60 7.07
N PRO A 38 -8.18 2.10 8.32
CA PRO A 38 -8.03 3.54 8.54
C PRO A 38 -6.78 4.10 7.87
N GLY A 39 -6.96 5.21 7.16
CA GLY A 39 -5.86 5.91 6.51
C GLY A 39 -5.49 5.39 5.14
N LEU A 40 -6.03 4.27 4.69
CA LEU A 40 -5.74 3.78 3.34
C LEU A 40 -6.39 4.68 2.30
N ILE A 41 -5.59 5.19 1.37
CA ILE A 41 -6.08 5.97 0.25
C ILE A 41 -6.31 5.05 -0.96
N TRP A 42 -5.31 4.24 -1.29
CA TRP A 42 -5.47 3.20 -2.30
C TRP A 42 -4.42 2.10 -2.11
N LYS A 43 -4.67 0.96 -2.73
CA LYS A 43 -3.73 -0.14 -2.84
C LYS A 43 -3.71 -0.64 -4.27
N VAL A 44 -2.51 -0.86 -4.79
CA VAL A 44 -2.29 -1.59 -6.04
C VAL A 44 -1.78 -2.97 -5.67
N TRP A 45 -2.43 -4.01 -6.15
CA TRP A 45 -2.01 -5.39 -5.96
C TRP A 45 -0.95 -5.73 -7.00
N ILE A 46 0.10 -6.39 -6.57
CA ILE A 46 1.20 -6.76 -7.47
C ILE A 46 1.41 -8.27 -7.46
N LEU A 47 1.86 -8.79 -8.59
CA LEU A 47 2.03 -10.23 -8.81
C LEU A 47 3.27 -10.47 -9.66
N ASP A 48 4.12 -11.39 -9.21
CA ASP A 48 5.22 -11.92 -10.02
C ASP A 48 5.18 -13.44 -9.88
N GLU A 49 4.49 -14.11 -10.80
CA GLU A 49 4.30 -15.55 -10.74
C GLU A 49 5.64 -16.30 -10.84
N ALA A 50 6.54 -15.85 -11.70
CA ALA A 50 7.84 -16.50 -11.90
C ALA A 50 8.71 -16.44 -10.63
N ALA A 51 8.59 -15.37 -9.85
CA ALA A 51 9.34 -15.21 -8.61
C ALA A 51 8.59 -15.78 -7.39
N SER A 52 7.40 -16.31 -7.56
CA SER A 52 6.54 -16.75 -6.46
C SER A 52 6.26 -15.63 -5.47
N GLU A 53 5.92 -14.45 -5.98
CA GLU A 53 5.68 -13.28 -5.16
C GLU A 53 4.33 -12.64 -5.47
N LEU A 54 3.70 -12.15 -4.42
CA LEU A 54 2.56 -11.26 -4.49
C LEU A 54 2.73 -10.16 -3.46
N GLY A 55 1.88 -9.17 -3.51
CA GLY A 55 1.94 -8.14 -2.50
C GLY A 55 1.11 -6.94 -2.89
N GLY A 56 1.52 -5.79 -2.37
CA GLY A 56 0.84 -4.56 -2.67
C GLY A 56 1.71 -3.34 -2.47
N VAL A 57 1.35 -2.32 -3.20
CA VAL A 57 1.84 -0.96 -2.99
C VAL A 57 0.65 -0.16 -2.48
N TYR A 58 0.79 0.41 -1.30
CA TYR A 58 -0.28 1.12 -0.61
C TYR A 58 0.07 2.58 -0.47
N LEU A 59 -0.92 3.45 -0.59
CA LEU A 59 -0.78 4.83 -0.16
C LEU A 59 -1.61 5.04 1.10
N PHE A 60 -0.95 5.45 2.18
CA PHE A 60 -1.59 5.77 3.45
C PHE A 60 -1.52 7.27 3.73
N ALA A 61 -2.53 7.78 4.43
CA ALA A 61 -2.59 9.19 4.81
C ALA A 61 -1.45 9.57 5.76
N SER A 62 -0.93 8.63 6.55
CA SER A 62 0.17 8.90 7.48
C SER A 62 1.01 7.65 7.69
N ARG A 63 2.25 7.87 8.14
CA ARG A 63 3.15 6.78 8.48
C ARG A 63 2.65 5.97 9.67
N ALA A 64 2.03 6.63 10.65
CA ALA A 64 1.46 5.94 11.81
C ALA A 64 0.36 4.96 11.39
N GLN A 65 -0.49 5.35 10.45
CA GLN A 65 -1.55 4.47 9.96
C GLN A 65 -0.99 3.31 9.13
N ALA A 66 0.04 3.55 8.33
CA ALA A 66 0.73 2.49 7.61
C ALA A 66 1.36 1.49 8.60
N GLN A 67 1.99 1.98 9.66
CA GLN A 67 2.59 1.11 10.68
C GLN A 67 1.53 0.30 11.42
N ALA A 68 0.39 0.92 11.74
CA ALA A 68 -0.71 0.23 12.39
C ALA A 68 -1.24 -0.93 11.53
N TYR A 69 -1.29 -0.74 10.21
CA TYR A 69 -1.65 -1.81 9.30
C TYR A 69 -0.63 -2.95 9.30
N VAL A 70 0.66 -2.62 9.26
CA VAL A 70 1.75 -3.61 9.29
C VAL A 70 1.68 -4.46 10.57
N ASP A 71 1.38 -3.82 11.69
CA ASP A 71 1.29 -4.49 12.99
C ASP A 71 -0.09 -5.09 13.26
N GLY A 72 -1.01 -4.93 12.34
CA GLY A 72 -2.41 -5.29 12.52
C GLY A 72 -2.74 -6.72 12.12
N PRO A 73 -4.02 -7.11 12.28
CA PRO A 73 -4.46 -8.50 12.12
C PRO A 73 -4.39 -9.02 10.69
N ILE A 74 -4.50 -8.15 9.69
CA ILE A 74 -4.49 -8.60 8.29
C ILE A 74 -3.13 -9.16 7.91
N LEU A 75 -2.04 -8.43 8.18
CA LEU A 75 -0.69 -8.95 7.90
C LEU A 75 -0.29 -10.05 8.87
N GLU A 76 -0.77 -10.00 10.11
CA GLU A 76 -0.55 -11.10 11.06
C GLU A 76 -1.13 -12.41 10.52
N HIS A 77 -2.35 -12.36 10.00
CA HIS A 77 -3.00 -13.52 9.39
C HIS A 77 -2.19 -14.03 8.19
N LEU A 78 -1.71 -13.10 7.35
CA LEU A 78 -0.91 -13.45 6.19
C LEU A 78 0.40 -14.14 6.58
N ARG A 79 1.07 -13.66 7.61
CA ARG A 79 2.32 -14.26 8.09
C ARG A 79 2.15 -15.68 8.57
N HIS A 80 0.96 -16.07 9.01
CA HIS A 80 0.65 -17.40 9.52
C HIS A 80 -0.01 -18.29 8.47
N ASP A 81 -0.23 -17.83 7.26
CA ASP A 81 -0.76 -18.66 6.19
C ASP A 81 0.30 -19.70 5.79
N PRO A 82 -0.03 -21.00 5.83
CA PRO A 82 0.94 -22.05 5.51
C PRO A 82 1.46 -22.00 4.06
N ARG A 83 0.77 -21.28 3.17
CA ARG A 83 1.21 -21.08 1.79
C ARG A 83 2.23 -19.97 1.65
N VAL A 84 2.46 -19.22 2.71
CA VAL A 84 3.37 -18.07 2.72
C VAL A 84 4.69 -18.44 3.34
N LEU A 85 5.78 -18.16 2.61
CA LEU A 85 7.12 -18.42 3.09
C LEU A 85 7.65 -17.23 3.90
N ARG A 86 7.41 -16.01 3.43
CA ARG A 86 7.96 -14.81 4.04
C ARG A 86 7.16 -13.57 3.64
N VAL A 87 7.01 -12.64 4.59
CA VAL A 87 6.40 -11.33 4.35
C VAL A 87 7.42 -10.27 4.77
N THR A 88 7.75 -9.37 3.87
CA THR A 88 8.61 -8.22 4.17
C THR A 88 7.88 -6.94 3.80
N HIS A 89 8.30 -5.82 4.39
CA HIS A 89 7.70 -4.53 4.07
C HIS A 89 8.73 -3.43 4.11
N ARG A 90 8.40 -2.33 3.44
CA ARG A 90 9.19 -1.11 3.47
C ARG A 90 8.27 0.09 3.29
N MET A 91 8.64 1.20 3.90
CA MET A 91 7.87 2.45 3.84
C MET A 91 8.72 3.58 3.30
N TRP A 92 8.08 4.51 2.62
CA TRP A 92 8.67 5.74 2.12
C TRP A 92 7.72 6.89 2.33
N ASP A 93 8.24 8.05 2.69
CA ASP A 93 7.46 9.27 2.64
C ASP A 93 7.33 9.71 1.18
N THR A 94 6.18 10.25 0.81
CA THR A 94 6.03 10.84 -0.51
C THR A 94 6.63 12.25 -0.52
N HIS A 95 7.00 12.73 -1.69
CA HIS A 95 7.54 14.06 -1.88
C HIS A 95 6.60 14.89 -2.75
N ALA A 96 6.58 16.20 -2.53
CA ALA A 96 5.74 17.14 -3.26
C ALA A 96 5.92 17.07 -4.78
N LEU A 97 7.10 16.69 -5.25
CA LEU A 97 7.34 16.51 -6.69
C LEU A 97 6.39 15.51 -7.33
N SER A 98 5.81 14.60 -6.53
CA SER A 98 4.89 13.58 -7.04
C SER A 98 3.67 14.17 -7.74
N ALA A 99 3.22 15.37 -7.33
CA ALA A 99 2.10 16.03 -7.97
C ALA A 99 2.42 16.43 -9.41
N LEU A 100 3.69 16.77 -9.69
CA LEU A 100 4.14 17.14 -11.03
C LEU A 100 4.22 15.94 -11.96
N THR A 101 4.32 14.76 -11.42
CA THR A 101 4.37 13.52 -12.19
C THR A 101 3.06 12.75 -12.14
N ARG A 102 1.96 13.46 -11.86
CA ARG A 102 0.58 12.96 -11.92
C ARG A 102 0.22 11.91 -10.89
N ALA A 103 0.95 11.80 -9.78
CA ALA A 103 0.56 10.87 -8.73
C ALA A 103 -0.71 11.38 -8.04
N PRO A 104 -1.83 10.67 -8.13
CA PRO A 104 -3.07 11.13 -7.52
C PRO A 104 -2.99 11.02 -6.00
N GLU A 105 -3.45 12.06 -5.30
CA GLU A 105 -3.62 12.05 -3.85
C GLU A 105 -2.36 11.78 -3.02
N ALA A 106 -1.18 11.69 -3.66
CA ALA A 106 0.06 11.49 -2.92
C ALA A 106 0.43 12.72 -2.09
N VAL A 107 0.18 13.93 -2.64
CA VAL A 107 0.41 15.21 -1.96
C VAL A 107 -0.73 16.16 -2.31
N PRO A 108 -1.89 15.99 -1.65
CA PRO A 108 -3.11 16.70 -2.03
C PRO A 108 -3.00 18.22 -2.06
N GLU A 109 -2.26 18.82 -1.13
CA GLU A 109 -2.11 20.27 -1.07
C GLU A 109 -1.39 20.82 -2.31
N VAL A 110 -0.37 20.12 -2.77
CA VAL A 110 0.38 20.55 -3.96
C VAL A 110 -0.47 20.32 -5.21
N ALA A 111 -1.16 19.20 -5.28
CA ALA A 111 -2.04 18.90 -6.40
C ALA A 111 -3.14 19.96 -6.55
N ALA A 112 -3.74 20.38 -5.43
CA ALA A 112 -4.76 21.43 -5.43
C ALA A 112 -4.20 22.78 -5.89
N ALA A 113 -2.99 23.12 -5.45
CA ALA A 113 -2.34 24.38 -5.86
C ALA A 113 -2.05 24.39 -7.35
N ILE A 114 -1.57 23.27 -7.90
CA ILE A 114 -1.31 23.16 -9.34
C ILE A 114 -2.60 23.25 -10.14
N ALA A 115 -3.67 22.60 -9.67
CA ALA A 115 -4.96 22.64 -10.34
C ALA A 115 -5.49 24.08 -10.43
N LYS A 116 -5.28 24.90 -9.39
CA LYS A 116 -5.67 26.32 -9.42
C LYS A 116 -4.90 27.11 -10.48
N GLU A 117 -3.63 26.82 -10.65
CA GLU A 117 -2.81 27.53 -11.63
C GLU A 117 -3.20 27.24 -13.06
N VAL A 118 -3.66 26.02 -13.34
CA VAL A 118 -4.02 25.59 -14.69
C VAL A 118 -5.49 25.76 -15.02
N ALA A 119 -6.29 26.10 -14.03
CA ALA A 119 -7.70 26.38 -14.26
C ALA A 119 -7.88 27.77 -14.81
#